data_861ac21e21621af3b46a4c7715dd916d
#
_entry.id   861ac21e21621af3b46a4c7715dd916d
#
_cell.length_a   1.000
_cell.length_b   1.000
_cell.length_c   1.000
_cell.angle_alpha   90.00
_cell.angle_beta   90.00
_cell.angle_gamma   90.00
#
_symmetry.space_group_name_H-M   'P 1'
#
loop_
_entity.id
_entity.type
_entity.pdbx_description
1 polymer ?
#
loop_
_entity_poly.entity_id
_entity_poly.type
_entity_poly.pdbx_seq_one_letter_code
_entity_poly.pdbx_strand_id
1 'polypeptide(L)'
;MNKVKAAMKKNTMLFVLVIVTVLFQILITINGKGSMFAPTNVSNLIMQNSYVVILATGMMLCILTGGNIDLSVGSIVALVGAVSGILIVNMHVNIYVAMIACLLVGLAIGVWQGFWIAYMNIPPFLVTLSGMLVWRGLATVLLNGTTISPYPDNYLKYFTSYISGGDANSTLIISLVIGAVCCVV
;
A
#
# COMPACT_ATOMS: atom_id res chain seq x y z
N MET A 1 23.51 -22.35 25.58
CA MET A 1 23.80 -22.16 24.15
C MET A 1 22.78 -22.84 23.22
N ASN A 2 22.18 -23.97 23.61
CA ASN A 2 21.22 -24.72 22.75
C ASN A 2 19.84 -24.08 22.60
N LYS A 3 19.30 -23.37 23.61
CA LYS A 3 17.97 -22.72 23.56
C LYS A 3 17.95 -21.52 22.60
N VAL A 4 19.02 -20.73 22.55
CA VAL A 4 19.15 -19.60 21.63
C VAL A 4 19.27 -20.10 20.19
N LYS A 5 20.09 -21.13 19.93
CA LYS A 5 20.19 -21.75 18.60
C LYS A 5 18.86 -22.35 18.12
N ALA A 6 18.08 -22.95 19.02
CA ALA A 6 16.76 -23.49 18.71
C ALA A 6 15.75 -22.38 18.42
N ALA A 7 15.75 -21.28 19.18
CA ALA A 7 14.92 -20.10 18.94
C ALA A 7 15.30 -19.38 17.63
N MET A 8 16.59 -19.28 17.32
CA MET A 8 17.08 -18.73 16.05
C MET A 8 16.61 -19.57 14.86
N LYS A 9 16.66 -20.90 14.95
CA LYS A 9 16.22 -21.80 13.89
C LYS A 9 14.70 -21.77 13.67
N LYS A 10 13.93 -21.53 14.73
CA LYS A 10 12.47 -21.41 14.67
C LYS A 10 12.00 -20.06 14.07
N ASN A 11 12.74 -18.98 14.35
CA ASN A 11 12.36 -17.63 13.98
C ASN A 11 13.47 -16.93 13.14
N THR A 12 14.07 -17.64 12.20
CA THR A 12 15.19 -17.15 11.38
C THR A 12 14.88 -15.82 10.70
N MET A 13 13.67 -15.65 10.16
CA MET A 13 13.21 -14.42 9.53
C MET A 13 13.28 -13.21 10.47
N LEU A 14 12.88 -13.41 11.73
CA LEU A 14 12.86 -12.34 12.73
C LEU A 14 14.28 -11.92 13.13
N PHE A 15 15.21 -12.87 13.22
CA PHE A 15 16.63 -12.59 13.50
C PHE A 15 17.28 -11.84 12.33
N VAL A 16 17.02 -12.25 11.09
CA VAL A 16 17.51 -11.55 9.89
C VAL A 16 16.98 -10.11 9.87
N LEU A 17 15.70 -9.91 10.15
CA LEU A 17 15.10 -8.57 10.22
C LEU A 17 15.82 -7.67 11.26
N VAL A 18 16.05 -8.21 12.47
CA VAL A 18 16.76 -7.46 13.54
C VAL A 18 18.19 -7.12 13.12
N ILE A 19 18.93 -8.07 12.56
CA ILE A 19 20.30 -7.83 12.09
C ILE A 19 20.33 -6.74 11.03
N VAL A 20 19.45 -6.82 10.05
CA VAL A 20 19.35 -5.81 8.97
C VAL A 20 19.00 -4.44 9.54
N THR A 21 18.03 -4.36 10.47
CA THR A 21 17.63 -3.11 11.10
C THR A 21 18.79 -2.48 11.89
N VAL A 22 19.53 -3.29 12.67
CA VAL A 22 20.71 -2.81 13.42
C VAL A 22 21.80 -2.33 12.47
N LEU A 23 22.06 -3.06 11.39
CA LEU A 23 23.05 -2.68 10.37
C LEU A 23 22.70 -1.32 9.76
N PHE A 24 21.45 -1.11 9.33
CA PHE A 24 21.00 0.16 8.81
C PHE A 24 21.06 1.29 9.84
N GLN A 25 20.72 1.01 11.11
CA GLN A 25 20.85 1.99 12.18
C GLN A 25 22.31 2.46 12.35
N ILE A 26 23.26 1.52 12.33
CA ILE A 26 24.69 1.83 12.45
C ILE A 26 25.14 2.70 11.24
N LEU A 27 24.77 2.32 10.03
CA LEU A 27 25.12 3.06 8.81
C LEU A 27 24.56 4.50 8.83
N ILE A 28 23.32 4.68 9.27
CA ILE A 28 22.68 6.00 9.37
C ILE A 28 23.39 6.86 10.41
N THR A 29 23.74 6.26 11.58
CA THR A 29 24.45 6.97 12.65
C THR A 29 25.85 7.40 12.22
N ILE A 30 26.61 6.53 11.54
CA ILE A 30 27.94 6.86 11.01
C ILE A 30 27.89 8.01 9.99
N ASN A 31 26.83 8.05 9.14
CA ASN A 31 26.65 9.11 8.16
C ASN A 31 26.05 10.41 8.75
N GLY A 32 25.85 10.50 10.05
CA GLY A 32 25.34 11.71 10.72
C GLY A 32 23.90 12.10 10.36
N LYS A 33 23.12 11.18 9.76
CA LYS A 33 21.77 11.46 9.27
C LYS A 33 20.65 11.18 10.30
N GLY A 34 20.98 11.14 11.57
CA GLY A 34 20.01 10.96 12.65
C GLY A 34 19.76 9.49 13.01
N SER A 35 18.55 9.16 13.48
CA SER A 35 18.16 7.81 13.89
C SER A 35 17.02 7.27 13.04
N MET A 36 17.10 5.98 12.68
CA MET A 36 16.01 5.29 12.02
C MET A 36 14.73 5.26 12.86
N PHE A 37 14.90 5.23 14.18
CA PHE A 37 13.80 5.24 15.16
C PHE A 37 13.33 6.65 15.54
N ALA A 38 13.75 7.70 14.82
CA ALA A 38 13.22 9.04 15.03
C ALA A 38 11.69 9.01 14.83
N PRO A 39 10.88 9.71 15.68
CA PRO A 39 9.41 9.69 15.60
C PRO A 39 8.88 10.04 14.22
N THR A 40 9.52 10.96 13.53
CA THR A 40 9.19 11.35 12.16
C THR A 40 9.38 10.21 11.14
N ASN A 41 10.46 9.44 11.26
CA ASN A 41 10.72 8.31 10.37
C ASN A 41 9.74 7.17 10.60
N VAL A 42 9.45 6.85 11.86
CA VAL A 42 8.47 5.83 12.24
C VAL A 42 7.08 6.22 11.73
N SER A 43 6.68 7.48 11.91
CA SER A 43 5.41 8.01 11.42
C SER A 43 5.30 7.92 9.89
N ASN A 44 6.34 8.33 9.17
CA ASN A 44 6.39 8.23 7.72
C ASN A 44 6.33 6.76 7.24
N LEU A 45 6.99 5.85 7.94
CA LEU A 45 6.98 4.43 7.62
C LEU A 45 5.59 3.82 7.78
N ILE A 46 4.88 4.16 8.85
CA ILE A 46 3.49 3.74 9.08
C ILE A 46 2.59 4.31 7.98
N MET A 47 2.72 5.60 7.66
CA MET A 47 1.91 6.28 6.65
C MET A 47 2.13 5.67 5.25
N GLN A 48 3.39 5.42 4.87
CA GLN A 48 3.73 4.80 3.60
C GLN A 48 3.22 3.36 3.45
N ASN A 49 3.07 2.62 4.54
CA ASN A 49 2.61 1.24 4.52
C ASN A 49 1.12 1.09 4.85
N SER A 50 0.41 2.15 5.20
CA SER A 50 -1.01 2.10 5.57
C SER A 50 -1.91 1.54 4.47
N TYR A 51 -1.61 1.83 3.20
CA TYR A 51 -2.36 1.29 2.07
C TYR A 51 -2.28 -0.24 1.99
N VAL A 52 -1.16 -0.85 2.43
CA VAL A 52 -1.00 -2.31 2.46
C VAL A 52 -2.00 -2.96 3.41
N VAL A 53 -2.29 -2.31 4.54
CA VAL A 53 -3.28 -2.80 5.51
C VAL A 53 -4.67 -2.83 4.90
N ILE A 54 -5.05 -1.78 4.16
CA ILE A 54 -6.33 -1.71 3.44
C ILE A 54 -6.42 -2.81 2.38
N LEU A 55 -5.35 -3.01 1.60
CA LEU A 55 -5.30 -4.06 0.59
C LEU A 55 -5.34 -5.46 1.20
N ALA A 56 -4.71 -5.64 2.37
CA ALA A 56 -4.71 -6.92 3.10
C ALA A 56 -6.12 -7.32 3.54
N THR A 57 -6.98 -6.37 3.93
CA THR A 57 -8.38 -6.68 4.27
C THR A 57 -9.17 -7.17 3.04
N GLY A 58 -8.97 -6.53 1.88
CA GLY A 58 -9.56 -7.00 0.62
C GLY A 58 -9.06 -8.40 0.23
N MET A 59 -7.77 -8.64 0.37
CA MET A 59 -7.17 -9.96 0.10
C MET A 59 -7.71 -11.05 1.05
N MET A 60 -7.91 -10.70 2.31
CA MET A 60 -8.50 -11.61 3.30
C MET A 60 -9.91 -12.05 2.91
N LEU A 61 -10.73 -11.16 2.36
CA LEU A 61 -12.05 -11.51 1.83
C LEU A 61 -11.95 -12.51 0.66
N CYS A 62 -11.00 -12.33 -0.26
CA CYS A 62 -10.78 -13.27 -1.36
C CYS A 62 -10.38 -14.66 -0.86
N ILE A 63 -9.55 -14.74 0.19
CA ILE A 63 -9.14 -16.01 0.79
C ILE A 63 -10.31 -16.68 1.50
N LEU A 64 -11.13 -15.93 2.25
CA LEU A 64 -12.27 -16.47 2.99
C LEU A 64 -13.38 -16.99 2.08
N THR A 65 -13.60 -16.40 0.91
CA THR A 65 -14.65 -16.78 -0.03
C THR A 65 -14.36 -18.05 -0.83
N GLY A 66 -13.16 -18.60 -0.79
CA GLY A 66 -12.87 -19.82 -1.55
C GLY A 66 -11.41 -20.26 -1.55
N GLY A 67 -10.57 -19.72 -0.66
CA GLY A 67 -9.13 -19.99 -0.64
C GLY A 67 -8.40 -19.41 -1.85
N ASN A 68 -8.99 -18.43 -2.51
CA ASN A 68 -8.46 -17.82 -3.72
C ASN A 68 -7.38 -16.80 -3.37
N ILE A 69 -6.23 -16.89 -4.04
CA ILE A 69 -5.13 -15.95 -3.87
C ILE A 69 -5.13 -15.00 -5.06
N ASP A 70 -5.22 -13.69 -4.79
CA ASP A 70 -5.13 -12.65 -5.81
C ASP A 70 -3.70 -12.07 -5.85
N LEU A 71 -2.97 -12.40 -6.91
CA LEU A 71 -1.61 -11.90 -7.14
C LEU A 71 -1.59 -10.56 -7.88
N SER A 72 -2.72 -10.10 -8.40
CA SER A 72 -2.81 -8.91 -9.24
C SER A 72 -2.90 -7.59 -8.46
N VAL A 73 -3.19 -7.64 -7.15
CA VAL A 73 -3.46 -6.47 -6.29
C VAL A 73 -2.41 -5.37 -6.45
N GLY A 74 -1.11 -5.72 -6.38
CA GLY A 74 -0.03 -4.74 -6.51
C GLY A 74 0.03 -4.06 -7.90
N SER A 75 -0.27 -4.80 -8.97
CA SER A 75 -0.28 -4.26 -10.33
C SER A 75 -1.52 -3.40 -10.60
N ILE A 76 -2.65 -3.73 -9.98
CA ILE A 76 -3.87 -2.91 -10.03
C ILE A 76 -3.61 -1.57 -9.33
N VAL A 77 -2.97 -1.58 -8.16
CA VAL A 77 -2.58 -0.34 -7.46
C VAL A 77 -1.66 0.51 -8.32
N ALA A 78 -0.67 -0.11 -8.99
CA ALA A 78 0.22 0.61 -9.90
C ALA A 78 -0.54 1.24 -11.08
N LEU A 79 -1.49 0.52 -11.67
CA LEU A 79 -2.31 1.02 -12.77
C LEU A 79 -3.23 2.16 -12.33
N VAL A 80 -3.94 1.99 -11.21
CA VAL A 80 -4.80 3.04 -10.65
C VAL A 80 -3.99 4.27 -10.27
N GLY A 81 -2.77 4.08 -9.71
CA GLY A 81 -1.83 5.15 -9.45
C GLY A 81 -1.38 5.89 -10.71
N ALA A 82 -1.12 5.16 -11.81
CA ALA A 82 -0.80 5.75 -13.11
C ALA A 82 -1.96 6.60 -13.66
N VAL A 83 -3.18 6.07 -13.60
CA VAL A 83 -4.39 6.79 -14.03
C VAL A 83 -4.60 8.05 -13.19
N SER A 84 -4.46 7.96 -11.85
CA SER A 84 -4.59 9.12 -10.96
C SER A 84 -3.55 10.19 -11.27
N GLY A 85 -2.30 9.80 -11.52
CA GLY A 85 -1.22 10.72 -11.88
C GLY A 85 -1.51 11.46 -13.19
N ILE A 86 -1.95 10.75 -14.22
CA ILE A 86 -2.30 11.36 -15.50
C ILE A 86 -3.47 12.33 -15.35
N LEU A 87 -4.53 11.95 -14.65
CA LEU A 87 -5.72 12.80 -14.49
C LEU A 87 -5.41 14.06 -13.67
N ILE A 88 -4.65 13.93 -12.59
CA ILE A 88 -4.42 15.03 -11.65
C ILE A 88 -3.28 15.94 -12.13
N VAL A 89 -2.15 15.35 -12.57
CA VAL A 89 -0.95 16.10 -12.91
C VAL A 89 -0.95 16.57 -14.37
N ASN A 90 -1.28 15.69 -15.32
CA ASN A 90 -1.23 16.01 -16.75
C ASN A 90 -2.49 16.72 -17.23
N MET A 91 -3.67 16.26 -16.79
CA MET A 91 -4.96 16.78 -17.25
C MET A 91 -5.56 17.83 -16.32
N HIS A 92 -4.96 18.07 -15.15
CA HIS A 92 -5.44 19.03 -14.14
C HIS A 92 -6.92 18.86 -13.77
N VAL A 93 -7.41 17.62 -13.78
CA VAL A 93 -8.80 17.28 -13.45
C VAL A 93 -9.01 17.46 -11.94
N ASN A 94 -10.23 17.83 -11.55
CA ASN A 94 -10.61 17.96 -10.14
C ASN A 94 -10.34 16.64 -9.38
N ILE A 95 -9.76 16.76 -8.19
CA ILE A 95 -9.34 15.62 -7.35
C ILE A 95 -10.49 14.64 -7.11
N TYR A 96 -11.70 15.15 -6.85
CA TYR A 96 -12.87 14.31 -6.60
C TYR A 96 -13.27 13.48 -7.83
N VAL A 97 -13.20 14.08 -9.01
CA VAL A 97 -13.48 13.37 -10.27
C VAL A 97 -12.42 12.31 -10.54
N ALA A 98 -11.15 12.64 -10.30
CA ALA A 98 -10.07 11.68 -10.43
C ALA A 98 -10.21 10.50 -9.46
N MET A 99 -10.63 10.75 -8.22
CA MET A 99 -10.91 9.69 -7.24
C MET A 99 -12.04 8.75 -7.71
N ILE A 100 -13.14 9.30 -8.20
CA ILE A 100 -14.25 8.50 -8.74
C ILE A 100 -13.79 7.68 -9.95
N ALA A 101 -13.02 8.28 -10.85
CA ALA A 101 -12.46 7.59 -12.00
C ALA A 101 -11.56 6.41 -11.59
N CYS A 102 -10.69 6.62 -10.59
CA CYS A 102 -9.83 5.57 -10.04
C CYS A 102 -10.63 4.42 -9.43
N LEU A 103 -11.71 4.71 -8.70
CA LEU A 103 -12.61 3.70 -8.16
C LEU A 103 -13.31 2.90 -9.27
N LEU A 104 -13.77 3.57 -10.31
CA LEU A 104 -14.40 2.92 -11.45
C LEU A 104 -13.43 2.01 -12.22
N VAL A 105 -12.17 2.44 -12.39
CA VAL A 105 -11.13 1.60 -13.01
C VAL A 105 -10.87 0.35 -12.16
N GLY A 106 -10.72 0.50 -10.85
CA GLY A 106 -10.54 -0.64 -9.94
C GLY A 106 -11.72 -1.61 -9.97
N LEU A 107 -12.96 -1.08 -9.96
CA LEU A 107 -14.18 -1.85 -10.06
C LEU A 107 -14.26 -2.62 -11.40
N ALA A 108 -13.98 -1.96 -12.51
CA ALA A 108 -14.01 -2.58 -13.84
C ALA A 108 -13.01 -3.74 -13.95
N ILE A 109 -11.80 -3.58 -13.38
CA ILE A 109 -10.80 -4.64 -13.33
C ILE A 109 -11.29 -5.80 -12.47
N GLY A 110 -11.86 -5.51 -11.31
CA GLY A 110 -12.40 -6.55 -10.40
C GLY A 110 -13.55 -7.35 -11.05
N VAL A 111 -14.46 -6.67 -11.72
CA VAL A 111 -15.55 -7.31 -12.49
C VAL A 111 -15.00 -8.16 -13.62
N TRP A 112 -14.00 -7.67 -14.36
CA TRP A 112 -13.38 -8.41 -15.44
C TRP A 112 -12.68 -9.68 -14.96
N GLN A 113 -11.92 -9.61 -13.89
CA GLN A 113 -11.26 -10.80 -13.28
C GLN A 113 -12.28 -11.75 -12.68
N GLY A 114 -13.29 -11.23 -11.98
CA GLY A 114 -14.37 -12.01 -11.39
C GLY A 114 -15.16 -12.79 -12.44
N PHE A 115 -15.38 -12.20 -13.61
CA PHE A 115 -16.04 -12.89 -14.73
C PHE A 115 -15.27 -14.14 -15.17
N TRP A 116 -13.97 -14.06 -15.39
CA TRP A 116 -13.15 -15.21 -15.78
C TRP A 116 -13.12 -16.32 -14.72
N ILE A 117 -13.10 -15.95 -13.46
CA ILE A 117 -13.07 -16.89 -12.35
C ILE A 117 -14.44 -17.57 -12.16
N ALA A 118 -15.52 -16.75 -12.10
CA ALA A 118 -16.84 -17.23 -11.73
C ALA A 118 -17.61 -17.89 -12.87
N TYR A 119 -17.54 -17.36 -14.09
CA TYR A 119 -18.31 -17.86 -15.23
C TYR A 119 -17.51 -18.83 -16.10
N MET A 120 -16.23 -18.57 -16.29
CA MET A 120 -15.38 -19.43 -17.14
C MET A 120 -14.70 -20.53 -16.32
N ASN A 121 -14.87 -20.55 -14.99
CA ASN A 121 -14.27 -21.53 -14.08
C ASN A 121 -12.74 -21.68 -14.23
N ILE A 122 -12.06 -20.61 -14.62
CA ILE A 122 -10.60 -20.60 -14.69
C ILE A 122 -10.02 -20.50 -13.28
N PRO A 123 -8.99 -21.28 -12.93
CA PRO A 123 -8.37 -21.20 -11.62
C PRO A 123 -7.93 -19.77 -11.28
N PRO A 124 -8.31 -19.22 -10.11
CA PRO A 124 -8.04 -17.83 -9.72
C PRO A 124 -6.56 -17.43 -9.81
N PHE A 125 -5.68 -18.35 -9.48
CA PHE A 125 -4.23 -18.18 -9.58
C PHE A 125 -3.78 -17.81 -11.01
N LEU A 126 -4.33 -18.48 -12.04
CA LEU A 126 -3.96 -18.21 -13.43
C LEU A 126 -4.50 -16.85 -13.90
N VAL A 127 -5.74 -16.53 -13.53
CA VAL A 127 -6.37 -15.26 -13.90
C VAL A 127 -5.63 -14.09 -13.26
N THR A 128 -5.31 -14.18 -11.98
CA THR A 128 -4.65 -13.09 -11.26
C THR A 128 -3.18 -12.95 -11.62
N LEU A 129 -2.48 -14.05 -11.92
CA LEU A 129 -1.11 -14.02 -12.41
C LEU A 129 -1.01 -13.37 -13.79
N SER A 130 -1.88 -13.74 -14.73
CA SER A 130 -1.94 -13.11 -16.05
C SER A 130 -2.38 -11.64 -15.93
N GLY A 131 -3.37 -11.35 -15.08
CA GLY A 131 -3.80 -10.00 -14.76
C GLY A 131 -2.66 -9.14 -14.22
N MET A 132 -1.83 -9.69 -13.34
CA MET A 132 -0.65 -8.98 -12.81
C MET A 132 0.26 -8.47 -13.93
N LEU A 133 0.53 -9.31 -14.93
CA LEU A 133 1.39 -8.92 -16.07
C LEU A 133 0.71 -7.89 -16.97
N VAL A 134 -0.57 -8.09 -17.27
CA VAL A 134 -1.35 -7.18 -18.13
C VAL A 134 -1.46 -5.79 -17.51
N TRP A 135 -1.88 -5.70 -16.26
CA TRP A 135 -2.08 -4.41 -15.58
C TRP A 135 -0.77 -3.68 -15.33
N ARG A 136 0.29 -4.42 -15.02
CA ARG A 136 1.63 -3.84 -14.87
C ARG A 136 2.17 -3.31 -16.20
N GLY A 137 2.01 -4.09 -17.28
CA GLY A 137 2.37 -3.66 -18.63
C GLY A 137 1.60 -2.42 -19.06
N LEU A 138 0.28 -2.41 -18.83
CA LEU A 138 -0.58 -1.27 -19.15
C LEU A 138 -0.19 -0.01 -18.35
N ALA A 139 0.11 -0.14 -17.06
CA ALA A 139 0.62 0.96 -16.25
C ALA A 139 1.91 1.55 -16.82
N THR A 140 2.85 0.70 -17.24
CA THR A 140 4.12 1.12 -17.84
C THR A 140 3.90 1.85 -19.18
N VAL A 141 3.00 1.35 -20.01
CA VAL A 141 2.64 1.99 -21.29
C VAL A 141 1.99 3.35 -21.06
N LEU A 142 1.03 3.45 -20.13
CA LEU A 142 0.37 4.71 -19.80
C LEU A 142 1.34 5.78 -19.27
N LEU A 143 2.34 5.36 -18.52
CA LEU A 143 3.37 6.26 -17.98
C LEU A 143 4.50 6.54 -18.97
N ASN A 144 4.55 5.88 -20.13
CA ASN A 144 5.69 5.89 -21.05
C ASN A 144 7.04 5.60 -20.35
N GLY A 145 7.02 4.74 -19.34
CA GLY A 145 8.19 4.39 -18.52
C GLY A 145 8.70 5.52 -17.61
N THR A 146 7.99 6.64 -17.51
CA THR A 146 8.37 7.78 -16.66
C THR A 146 7.56 7.80 -15.36
N THR A 147 8.10 8.46 -14.34
CA THR A 147 7.38 8.71 -13.08
C THR A 147 6.71 10.08 -13.13
N ILE A 148 5.45 10.14 -12.75
CA ILE A 148 4.71 11.41 -12.66
C ILE A 148 4.94 12.03 -11.27
N SER A 149 5.62 13.18 -11.25
CA SER A 149 5.92 13.95 -10.05
C SER A 149 6.24 15.40 -10.43
N PRO A 150 5.96 16.41 -9.57
CA PRO A 150 5.28 16.32 -8.26
C PRO A 150 3.76 16.33 -8.38
N TYR A 151 3.09 15.77 -7.36
CA TYR A 151 1.64 15.93 -7.22
C TYR A 151 1.29 17.32 -6.66
N PRO A 152 0.12 17.90 -7.03
CA PRO A 152 -0.33 19.18 -6.50
C PRO A 152 -0.48 19.15 -4.96
N ASP A 153 -0.14 20.28 -4.31
CA ASP A 153 -0.19 20.40 -2.85
C ASP A 153 -1.58 20.08 -2.26
N ASN A 154 -2.62 20.42 -3.00
CA ASN A 154 -3.99 20.09 -2.59
C ASN A 154 -4.23 18.58 -2.48
N TYR A 155 -3.66 17.78 -3.37
CA TYR A 155 -3.75 16.32 -3.31
C TYR A 155 -2.93 15.78 -2.13
N LEU A 156 -1.70 16.27 -1.96
CA LEU A 156 -0.83 15.87 -0.87
C LEU A 156 -1.46 16.18 0.50
N LYS A 157 -2.17 17.30 0.62
CA LYS A 157 -2.87 17.67 1.83
C LYS A 157 -3.95 16.66 2.25
N TYR A 158 -4.65 16.03 1.31
CA TYR A 158 -5.65 15.01 1.63
C TYR A 158 -5.05 13.65 2.00
N PHE A 159 -3.93 13.27 1.39
CA PHE A 159 -3.38 11.92 1.51
C PHE A 159 -2.12 11.81 2.35
N THR A 160 -1.38 12.90 2.55
CA THR A 160 -0.12 12.90 3.29
C THR A 160 -0.12 13.82 4.51
N SER A 161 -1.13 14.70 4.68
CA SER A 161 -1.22 15.50 5.87
C SER A 161 -1.85 14.71 7.01
N TYR A 162 -1.39 14.98 8.22
CA TYR A 162 -2.05 14.48 9.41
C TYR A 162 -3.45 15.08 9.50
N ILE A 163 -4.44 14.30 9.95
CA ILE A 163 -5.79 14.77 10.26
C ILE A 163 -5.69 15.64 11.52
N SER A 164 -5.13 16.83 11.38
CA SER A 164 -4.97 17.75 12.48
C SER A 164 -5.34 19.15 12.06
N GLY A 165 -6.28 19.72 12.77
CA GLY A 165 -6.63 21.13 12.71
C GLY A 165 -5.61 22.04 13.43
N GLY A 166 -4.34 21.69 13.46
CA GLY A 166 -3.27 22.57 13.95
C GLY A 166 -2.82 22.36 15.39
N ASP A 167 -3.60 21.73 16.27
CA ASP A 167 -3.20 21.50 17.67
C ASP A 167 -2.85 20.04 17.94
N ALA A 168 -1.69 19.80 18.57
CA ALA A 168 -1.19 18.47 18.91
C ALA A 168 -2.19 17.65 19.76
N ASN A 169 -2.97 18.33 20.61
CA ASN A 169 -3.98 17.69 21.46
C ASN A 169 -5.22 17.22 20.66
N SER A 170 -5.69 17.98 19.68
CA SER A 170 -6.81 17.58 18.83
C SER A 170 -6.46 16.38 17.96
N THR A 171 -5.23 16.31 17.47
CA THR A 171 -4.73 15.16 16.71
C THR A 171 -4.68 13.89 17.54
N LEU A 172 -4.20 13.98 18.77
CA LEU A 172 -4.17 12.84 19.71
C LEU A 172 -5.59 12.35 20.03
N ILE A 173 -6.52 13.24 20.28
CA ILE A 173 -7.93 12.86 20.58
C ILE A 173 -8.56 12.17 19.38
N ILE A 174 -8.41 12.73 18.17
CA ILE A 174 -8.99 12.16 16.95
C ILE A 174 -8.36 10.79 16.64
N SER A 175 -7.04 10.65 16.76
CA SER A 175 -6.36 9.37 16.51
C SER A 175 -6.73 8.31 17.55
N LEU A 176 -6.90 8.69 18.83
CA LEU A 176 -7.38 7.79 19.88
C LEU A 176 -8.83 7.35 19.65
N VAL A 177 -9.71 8.27 19.24
CA VAL A 177 -11.12 7.95 18.94
C VAL A 177 -11.21 7.00 17.73
N ILE A 178 -10.48 7.27 16.65
CA ILE A 178 -10.45 6.38 15.48
C ILE A 178 -9.84 5.02 15.85
N GLY A 179 -8.74 5.00 16.60
CA GLY A 179 -8.13 3.76 17.08
C GLY A 179 -9.07 2.94 17.98
N ALA A 180 -9.79 3.59 18.89
CA ALA A 180 -10.78 2.92 19.73
C ALA A 180 -11.97 2.36 18.93
N VAL A 181 -12.48 3.09 17.95
CA VAL A 181 -13.54 2.61 17.05
C VAL A 181 -13.07 1.41 16.24
N CYS A 182 -11.85 1.45 15.69
CA CYS A 182 -11.29 0.31 14.95
C CYS A 182 -11.02 -0.92 15.83
N CYS A 183 -10.82 -0.75 17.14
CA CYS A 183 -10.63 -1.89 18.06
C CYS A 183 -11.95 -2.52 18.52
N VAL A 184 -13.07 -1.80 18.42
CA VAL A 184 -14.41 -2.26 18.85
C VAL A 184 -15.19 -2.92 17.72
N VAL A 185 -14.83 -2.65 16.45
CA VAL A 185 -15.41 -3.27 15.24
C VAL A 185 -14.57 -4.46 14.80
#